data_b0b171de70b56c5d1c1f51676b276aa0
#
_entry.id   b0b171de70b56c5d1c1f51676b276aa0
#
_cell.length_a   1.000
_cell.length_b   1.000
_cell.length_c   1.000
_cell.angle_alpha   90.00
_cell.angle_beta   90.00
_cell.angle_gamma   90.00
#
_symmetry.space_group_name_H-M   'P 1'
#
loop_
_entity.id
_entity.type
_entity.pdbx_description
1 polymer ?
#
loop_
_entity_poly.entity_id
_entity_poly.type
_entity_poly.pdbx_seq_one_letter_code
_entity_poly.pdbx_strand_id
1 'polypeptide(L)'
;MCFSATASFVSAAGLVAIGMAIQIRLKKQGDKSISSQAIAILPLIFGFHQLIEGFVWLGLTGTIDDNFVLFLGYLYVFIAFTFWPIYIPFAIITFNQCTPKIWLVSLQVLGLLVGGYLFYVYVFYDPVEVFLACGFYSGCHGIIYSVKDPLFSGYMKYPYLIAVTIPFFLCNNTGVRYIIGPAILLSFPLGLFLSEAATFPSIWCFIAALLSGLVFFVLRSESEGQGIKKLGRRW
;
A
#
# COMPACT_ATOMS: atom_id res chain seq x y z
N MET A 1 -10.96 -5.06 -12.89
CA MET A 1 -11.81 -5.10 -11.74
C MET A 1 -11.34 -4.25 -10.58
N CYS A 2 -10.87 -3.11 -10.76
CA CYS A 2 -11.07 -1.94 -9.90
C CYS A 2 -12.00 -1.01 -10.64
N PHE A 3 -13.02 -1.14 -10.48
CA PHE A 3 -14.19 -1.79 -10.92
C PHE A 3 -15.31 -0.76 -10.91
N SER A 4 -15.26 0.19 -9.98
CA SER A 4 -16.22 1.28 -9.85
C SER A 4 -15.90 2.13 -8.62
N ALA A 5 -16.41 3.35 -8.58
CA ALA A 5 -16.42 4.19 -7.39
C ALA A 5 -16.92 3.43 -6.14
N THR A 6 -17.99 2.63 -6.31
CA THR A 6 -18.58 1.85 -5.22
C THR A 6 -17.58 0.85 -4.62
N ALA A 7 -16.83 0.11 -5.46
CA ALA A 7 -15.84 -0.86 -4.98
C ALA A 7 -14.73 -0.17 -4.18
N SER A 8 -14.22 0.96 -4.66
CA SER A 8 -13.19 1.75 -3.97
C SER A 8 -13.71 2.31 -2.65
N PHE A 9 -14.92 2.85 -2.59
CA PHE A 9 -15.51 3.35 -1.33
C PHE A 9 -15.79 2.24 -0.32
N VAL A 10 -16.30 1.08 -0.75
CA VAL A 10 -16.54 -0.07 0.14
C VAL A 10 -15.23 -0.57 0.72
N SER A 11 -14.18 -0.68 -0.11
CA SER A 11 -12.83 -1.06 0.33
C SER A 11 -12.25 -0.04 1.30
N ALA A 12 -12.39 1.26 1.01
CA ALA A 12 -11.96 2.35 1.90
C ALA A 12 -12.63 2.25 3.27
N ALA A 13 -13.96 2.10 3.30
CA ALA A 13 -14.71 1.98 4.55
C ALA A 13 -14.29 0.75 5.37
N GLY A 14 -14.11 -0.41 4.73
CA GLY A 14 -13.65 -1.63 5.38
C GLY A 14 -12.25 -1.48 5.97
N LEU A 15 -11.31 -0.89 5.23
CA LEU A 15 -9.94 -0.67 5.68
C LEU A 15 -9.84 0.36 6.81
N VAL A 16 -10.61 1.43 6.73
CA VAL A 16 -10.71 2.41 7.83
C VAL A 16 -11.26 1.75 9.09
N ALA A 17 -12.32 0.93 8.97
CA ALA A 17 -12.87 0.20 10.12
C ALA A 17 -11.83 -0.76 10.74
N ILE A 18 -11.10 -1.53 9.91
CA ILE A 18 -10.01 -2.41 10.37
C ILE A 18 -8.91 -1.59 11.05
N GLY A 19 -8.45 -0.53 10.41
CA GLY A 19 -7.40 0.34 10.96
C GLY A 19 -7.81 0.97 12.28
N MET A 20 -9.04 1.47 12.40
CA MET A 20 -9.58 1.98 13.67
C MET A 20 -9.65 0.90 14.73
N ALA A 21 -10.09 -0.31 14.40
CA ALA A 21 -10.12 -1.43 15.34
C ALA A 21 -8.72 -1.77 15.89
N ILE A 22 -7.69 -1.74 15.02
CA ILE A 22 -6.29 -1.91 15.44
C ILE A 22 -5.88 -0.79 16.40
N GLN A 23 -6.15 0.47 16.07
CA GLN A 23 -5.78 1.62 16.90
C GLN A 23 -6.46 1.57 18.29
N ILE A 24 -7.75 1.26 18.34
CA ILE A 24 -8.51 1.10 19.60
C ILE A 24 -7.89 -0.02 20.45
N ARG A 25 -7.50 -1.14 19.82
CA ARG A 25 -6.87 -2.27 20.50
C ARG A 25 -5.53 -1.87 21.11
N LEU A 26 -4.62 -1.27 20.32
CA LEU A 26 -3.32 -0.80 20.81
C LEU A 26 -3.48 0.18 21.97
N LYS A 27 -4.43 1.11 21.87
CA LYS A 27 -4.75 2.06 22.95
C LYS A 27 -5.21 1.33 24.23
N LYS A 28 -6.08 0.32 24.11
CA LYS A 28 -6.55 -0.49 25.25
C LYS A 28 -5.42 -1.31 25.90
N GLN A 29 -4.42 -1.71 25.12
CA GLN A 29 -3.23 -2.42 25.60
C GLN A 29 -2.18 -1.48 26.21
N GLY A 30 -2.39 -0.16 26.13
CA GLY A 30 -1.41 0.84 26.56
C GLY A 30 -0.19 0.92 25.64
N ASP A 31 -0.22 0.27 24.48
CA ASP A 31 0.88 0.31 23.51
C ASP A 31 0.83 1.60 22.68
N LYS A 32 1.72 2.52 23.04
CA LYS A 32 1.95 3.79 22.35
C LYS A 32 3.27 3.79 21.58
N SER A 33 3.90 2.62 21.41
CA SER A 33 5.20 2.54 20.74
C SER A 33 5.07 2.96 19.26
N ILE A 34 6.01 3.74 18.79
CA ILE A 34 6.11 4.10 17.36
C ILE A 34 6.23 2.83 16.50
N SER A 35 6.86 1.82 17.05
CA SER A 35 7.10 0.52 16.44
C SER A 35 5.78 -0.17 16.04
N SER A 36 4.85 -0.36 16.96
CA SER A 36 3.55 -0.94 16.66
C SER A 36 2.69 -0.05 15.76
N GLN A 37 2.77 1.28 15.95
CA GLN A 37 2.01 2.26 15.17
C GLN A 37 2.42 2.27 13.70
N ALA A 38 3.71 2.13 13.39
CA ALA A 38 4.23 2.16 12.02
C ALA A 38 3.61 1.09 11.10
N ILE A 39 3.28 -0.09 11.65
CA ILE A 39 2.57 -1.14 10.88
C ILE A 39 1.05 -1.01 11.02
N ALA A 40 0.57 -0.65 12.21
CA ALA A 40 -0.85 -0.56 12.50
C ALA A 40 -1.60 0.50 11.68
N ILE A 41 -0.90 1.51 11.16
CA ILE A 41 -1.48 2.57 10.33
C ILE A 41 -1.67 2.16 8.86
N LEU A 42 -1.03 1.08 8.40
CA LEU A 42 -1.08 0.65 7.00
C LEU A 42 -2.51 0.53 6.45
N PRO A 43 -3.47 -0.13 7.14
CA PRO A 43 -4.84 -0.21 6.63
C PRO A 43 -5.51 1.16 6.50
N LEU A 44 -5.20 2.12 7.39
CA LEU A 44 -5.76 3.48 7.30
C LEU A 44 -5.21 4.23 6.08
N ILE A 45 -3.91 4.10 5.80
CA ILE A 45 -3.29 4.73 4.63
C ILE A 45 -3.85 4.13 3.35
N PHE A 46 -3.98 2.81 3.27
CA PHE A 46 -4.62 2.15 2.12
C PHE A 46 -6.11 2.51 2.01
N GLY A 47 -6.82 2.64 3.12
CA GLY A 47 -8.21 3.10 3.14
C GLY A 47 -8.33 4.52 2.56
N PHE A 48 -7.44 5.43 2.94
CA PHE A 48 -7.37 6.77 2.38
C PHE A 48 -7.02 6.74 0.87
N HIS A 49 -6.09 5.90 0.47
CA HIS A 49 -5.73 5.73 -0.95
C HIS A 49 -6.92 5.24 -1.78
N GLN A 50 -7.69 4.27 -1.27
CA GLN A 50 -8.91 3.79 -1.92
C GLN A 50 -10.03 4.85 -1.93
N LEU A 51 -10.11 5.69 -0.92
CA LEU A 51 -11.04 6.83 -0.90
C LEU A 51 -10.72 7.83 -2.02
N ILE A 52 -9.46 8.17 -2.21
CA ILE A 52 -9.00 9.02 -3.33
C ILE A 52 -9.42 8.41 -4.66
N GLU A 53 -9.16 7.12 -4.87
CA GLU A 53 -9.50 6.42 -6.11
C GLU A 53 -11.02 6.43 -6.37
N GLY A 54 -11.83 6.28 -5.33
CA GLY A 54 -13.29 6.39 -5.42
C GLY A 54 -13.75 7.77 -5.93
N PHE A 55 -13.13 8.84 -5.45
CA PHE A 55 -13.42 10.20 -5.95
C PHE A 55 -12.90 10.44 -7.37
N VAL A 56 -11.75 9.87 -7.74
CA VAL A 56 -11.27 9.91 -9.14
C VAL A 56 -12.29 9.24 -10.07
N TRP A 57 -12.85 8.09 -9.70
CA TRP A 57 -13.94 7.44 -10.45
C TRP A 57 -15.15 8.37 -10.65
N LEU A 58 -15.62 9.03 -9.59
CA LEU A 58 -16.75 9.97 -9.68
C LEU A 58 -16.45 11.14 -10.60
N GLY A 59 -15.23 11.67 -10.57
CA GLY A 59 -14.81 12.74 -11.44
C GLY A 59 -14.77 12.33 -12.91
N LEU A 60 -14.15 11.21 -13.22
CA LEU A 60 -14.07 10.68 -14.58
C LEU A 60 -15.44 10.29 -15.17
N THR A 61 -16.46 10.15 -14.33
CA THR A 61 -17.87 9.97 -14.76
C THR A 61 -18.66 11.30 -14.82
N GLY A 62 -17.98 12.45 -14.69
CA GLY A 62 -18.59 13.78 -14.87
C GLY A 62 -19.31 14.34 -13.64
N THR A 63 -19.07 13.76 -12.44
CA THR A 63 -19.73 14.21 -11.21
C THR A 63 -18.94 15.29 -10.45
N ILE A 64 -17.64 15.42 -10.75
CA ILE A 64 -16.69 16.29 -10.03
C ILE A 64 -15.87 17.07 -11.06
N ASP A 65 -15.42 18.27 -10.68
CA ASP A 65 -14.60 19.17 -11.53
C ASP A 65 -13.27 18.51 -11.95
N ASP A 66 -12.88 18.70 -13.20
CA ASP A 66 -11.68 18.08 -13.80
C ASP A 66 -10.37 18.48 -13.10
N ASN A 67 -10.25 19.73 -12.64
CA ASN A 67 -9.05 20.17 -11.92
C ASN A 67 -8.91 19.46 -10.58
N PHE A 68 -10.04 19.19 -9.90
CA PHE A 68 -10.02 18.43 -8.66
C PHE A 68 -9.69 16.95 -8.91
N VAL A 69 -10.19 16.37 -10.01
CA VAL A 69 -9.81 15.00 -10.44
C VAL A 69 -8.31 14.91 -10.71
N LEU A 70 -7.75 15.89 -11.40
CA LEU A 70 -6.31 15.93 -11.66
C LEU A 70 -5.50 16.02 -10.36
N PHE A 71 -5.91 16.88 -9.43
CA PHE A 71 -5.28 16.96 -8.10
C PHE A 71 -5.32 15.60 -7.37
N LEU A 72 -6.47 14.92 -7.38
CA LEU A 72 -6.61 13.59 -6.78
C LEU A 72 -5.74 12.54 -7.50
N GLY A 73 -5.59 12.64 -8.81
CA GLY A 73 -4.69 11.81 -9.61
C GLY A 73 -3.23 11.97 -9.17
N TYR A 74 -2.76 13.21 -8.99
CA TYR A 74 -1.42 13.47 -8.45
C TYR A 74 -1.25 12.90 -7.04
N LEU A 75 -2.25 13.05 -6.17
CA LEU A 75 -2.21 12.51 -4.81
C LEU A 75 -2.18 10.98 -4.81
N TYR A 76 -2.97 10.36 -5.70
CA TYR A 76 -2.96 8.91 -5.90
C TYR A 76 -1.57 8.43 -6.32
N VAL A 77 -1.00 9.02 -7.37
CA VAL A 77 0.32 8.66 -7.91
C VAL A 77 1.43 8.89 -6.87
N PHE A 78 1.34 9.98 -6.09
CA PHE A 78 2.25 10.23 -4.98
C PHE A 78 2.26 9.08 -3.97
N ILE A 79 1.09 8.63 -3.53
CA ILE A 79 0.99 7.53 -2.57
C ILE A 79 1.49 6.23 -3.22
N ALA A 80 1.05 5.94 -4.46
CA ALA A 80 1.40 4.71 -5.15
C ALA A 80 2.90 4.57 -5.44
N PHE A 81 3.55 5.63 -5.90
CA PHE A 81 4.89 5.53 -6.47
C PHE A 81 6.00 6.15 -5.61
N THR A 82 5.67 7.19 -4.82
CA THR A 82 6.65 7.86 -3.96
C THR A 82 6.57 7.37 -2.52
N PHE A 83 5.38 7.38 -1.96
CA PHE A 83 5.21 7.11 -0.54
C PHE A 83 5.54 5.65 -0.16
N TRP A 84 5.03 4.65 -0.88
CA TRP A 84 5.20 3.25 -0.50
C TRP A 84 6.66 2.77 -0.47
N PRO A 85 7.51 3.03 -1.48
CA PRO A 85 8.89 2.59 -1.44
C PRO A 85 9.70 3.25 -0.31
N ILE A 86 9.28 4.43 0.16
CA ILE A 86 9.89 5.12 1.30
C ILE A 86 9.33 4.58 2.62
N TYR A 87 8.01 4.44 2.70
CA TYR A 87 7.33 4.14 3.96
C TYR A 87 7.49 2.69 4.41
N ILE A 88 7.46 1.72 3.50
CA ILE A 88 7.53 0.30 3.87
C ILE A 88 8.85 -0.05 4.56
N PRO A 89 10.03 0.27 4.02
CA PRO A 89 11.28 0.02 4.73
C PRO A 89 11.32 0.74 6.08
N PHE A 90 10.88 2.01 6.15
CA PHE A 90 10.79 2.77 7.39
C PHE A 90 9.91 2.08 8.43
N ALA A 91 8.71 1.65 8.06
CA ALA A 91 7.78 0.97 8.95
C ALA A 91 8.37 -0.32 9.52
N ILE A 92 9.07 -1.10 8.68
CA ILE A 92 9.72 -2.34 9.10
C ILE A 92 10.95 -2.08 9.98
N ILE A 93 11.77 -1.07 9.69
CA ILE A 93 12.88 -0.66 10.55
C ILE A 93 12.39 -0.27 11.94
N THR A 94 11.32 0.51 12.01
CA THR A 94 10.75 1.00 13.28
C THR A 94 10.01 -0.08 14.05
N PHE A 95 9.52 -1.12 13.43
CA PHE A 95 8.83 -2.25 14.07
C PHE A 95 9.73 -3.09 14.99
N ASN A 96 10.99 -2.72 15.17
CA ASN A 96 11.94 -3.15 16.20
C ASN A 96 12.17 -4.66 16.40
N GLN A 97 11.69 -5.48 15.48
CA GLN A 97 11.85 -6.95 15.49
C GLN A 97 12.60 -7.46 14.25
N CYS A 98 13.34 -6.57 13.59
CA CYS A 98 13.94 -6.87 12.31
C CYS A 98 15.48 -6.81 12.39
N THR A 99 16.12 -7.83 11.88
CA THR A 99 17.59 -7.94 11.79
C THR A 99 17.95 -8.59 10.46
N PRO A 100 19.09 -8.25 9.87
CA PRO A 100 20.06 -7.23 10.27
C PRO A 100 19.67 -5.80 9.81
N LYS A 101 19.85 -4.82 10.68
CA LYS A 101 19.47 -3.41 10.41
C LYS A 101 20.15 -2.82 9.17
N ILE A 102 21.37 -3.24 8.84
CA ILE A 102 22.10 -2.71 7.68
C ILE A 102 21.36 -2.93 6.37
N TRP A 103 20.81 -4.10 6.14
CA TRP A 103 20.04 -4.39 4.93
C TRP A 103 18.75 -3.57 4.84
N LEU A 104 18.08 -3.37 5.95
CA LEU A 104 16.88 -2.53 6.01
C LEU A 104 17.21 -1.05 5.75
N VAL A 105 18.32 -0.54 6.27
CA VAL A 105 18.80 0.83 5.99
C VAL A 105 19.14 0.95 4.50
N SER A 106 19.79 -0.03 3.88
CA SER A 106 20.06 -0.04 2.44
C SER A 106 18.77 -0.01 1.62
N LEU A 107 17.73 -0.76 2.04
CA LEU A 107 16.41 -0.72 1.40
C LEU A 107 15.69 0.60 1.61
N GLN A 108 15.90 1.26 2.77
CA GLN A 108 15.38 2.62 3.01
C GLN A 108 16.01 3.64 2.07
N VAL A 109 17.33 3.57 1.88
CA VAL A 109 18.04 4.44 0.92
C VAL A 109 17.55 4.17 -0.51
N LEU A 110 17.41 2.89 -0.89
CA LEU A 110 16.85 2.50 -2.18
C LEU A 110 15.44 3.07 -2.37
N GLY A 111 14.58 2.95 -1.36
CA GLY A 111 13.21 3.48 -1.39
C GLY A 111 13.17 4.99 -1.56
N LEU A 112 14.07 5.73 -0.87
CA LEU A 112 14.21 7.18 -1.01
C LEU A 112 14.66 7.57 -2.43
N LEU A 113 15.62 6.86 -3.00
CA LEU A 113 16.11 7.12 -4.36
C LEU A 113 15.04 6.84 -5.42
N VAL A 114 14.36 5.70 -5.31
CA VAL A 114 13.29 5.31 -6.25
C VAL A 114 12.09 6.23 -6.11
N GLY A 115 11.60 6.45 -4.91
CA GLY A 115 10.45 7.32 -4.66
C GLY A 115 10.74 8.76 -5.06
N GLY A 116 11.94 9.27 -4.75
CA GLY A 116 12.38 10.61 -5.15
C GLY A 116 12.52 10.77 -6.66
N TYR A 117 13.07 9.77 -7.36
CA TYR A 117 13.16 9.76 -8.82
C TYR A 117 11.75 9.77 -9.46
N LEU A 118 10.86 8.91 -9.01
CA LEU A 118 9.50 8.86 -9.54
C LEU A 118 8.73 10.15 -9.25
N PHE A 119 8.89 10.72 -8.05
CA PHE A 119 8.34 12.04 -7.73
C PHE A 119 8.83 13.11 -8.71
N TYR A 120 10.14 13.17 -8.97
CA TYR A 120 10.71 14.10 -9.93
C TYR A 120 10.11 13.92 -11.33
N VAL A 121 9.96 12.68 -11.80
CA VAL A 121 9.41 12.38 -13.13
C VAL A 121 8.01 12.95 -13.28
N TYR A 122 7.07 12.59 -12.41
CA TYR A 122 5.67 12.99 -12.62
C TYR A 122 5.35 14.44 -12.20
N VAL A 123 6.22 15.09 -11.43
CA VAL A 123 6.02 16.51 -11.08
C VAL A 123 6.66 17.44 -12.11
N PHE A 124 7.87 17.13 -12.59
CA PHE A 124 8.68 18.05 -13.36
C PHE A 124 8.88 17.65 -14.83
N TYR A 125 8.79 16.37 -15.14
CA TYR A 125 9.11 15.88 -16.48
C TYR A 125 7.87 15.50 -17.28
N ASP A 126 6.89 14.87 -16.66
CA ASP A 126 5.72 14.35 -17.34
C ASP A 126 4.46 14.42 -16.48
N PRO A 127 3.57 15.39 -16.73
CA PRO A 127 2.35 15.56 -15.97
C PRO A 127 1.49 14.29 -15.96
N VAL A 128 0.89 14.01 -14.79
CA VAL A 128 -0.03 12.90 -14.64
C VAL A 128 -1.29 13.13 -15.46
N GLU A 129 -1.61 12.22 -16.33
CA GLU A 129 -2.90 12.17 -17.01
C GLU A 129 -3.75 11.04 -16.41
N VAL A 130 -5.03 11.31 -16.20
CA VAL A 130 -5.97 10.35 -15.57
C VAL A 130 -7.15 10.14 -16.49
N PHE A 131 -7.40 8.89 -16.89
CA PHE A 131 -8.52 8.55 -17.75
C PHE A 131 -9.04 7.11 -17.50
N LEU A 132 -10.26 6.85 -17.97
CA LEU A 132 -10.88 5.53 -17.85
C LEU A 132 -10.31 4.56 -18.90
N ALA A 133 -9.93 3.38 -18.46
CA ALA A 133 -9.65 2.26 -19.35
C ALA A 133 -10.97 1.61 -19.79
N CYS A 134 -11.41 1.91 -20.97
CA CYS A 134 -12.67 1.42 -21.51
C CYS A 134 -12.43 0.49 -22.70
N GLY A 135 -12.93 -0.74 -22.64
CA GLY A 135 -12.92 -1.68 -23.75
C GLY A 135 -14.16 -1.53 -24.63
N PHE A 136 -14.02 -1.80 -25.94
CA PHE A 136 -15.08 -1.60 -26.93
C PHE A 136 -16.37 -2.39 -26.64
N TYR A 137 -16.28 -3.57 -25.99
CA TYR A 137 -17.41 -4.44 -25.69
C TYR A 137 -17.70 -4.62 -24.20
N SER A 138 -16.84 -4.14 -23.32
CA SER A 138 -16.84 -4.54 -21.91
C SER A 138 -17.03 -3.40 -20.92
N GLY A 139 -17.20 -2.15 -21.42
CA GLY A 139 -17.31 -0.97 -20.56
C GLY A 139 -15.95 -0.54 -19.96
N CYS A 140 -15.97 0.36 -19.00
CA CYS A 140 -14.77 0.85 -18.35
C CYS A 140 -14.39 -0.03 -17.16
N HIS A 141 -13.14 -0.52 -17.13
CA HIS A 141 -12.70 -1.57 -16.19
C HIS A 141 -11.61 -1.11 -15.23
N GLY A 142 -11.08 0.09 -15.35
CA GLY A 142 -10.01 0.58 -14.52
C GLY A 142 -9.72 2.05 -14.77
N ILE A 143 -8.86 2.62 -13.93
CA ILE A 143 -8.30 3.96 -14.12
C ILE A 143 -6.88 3.78 -14.62
N ILE A 144 -6.52 4.55 -15.64
CA ILE A 144 -5.16 4.68 -16.14
C ILE A 144 -4.59 5.97 -15.57
N TYR A 145 -3.49 5.84 -14.85
CA TYR A 145 -2.65 6.95 -14.44
C TYR A 145 -1.43 6.96 -15.35
N SER A 146 -1.48 7.74 -16.42
CA SER A 146 -0.40 7.81 -17.41
C SER A 146 0.72 8.68 -16.89
N VAL A 147 1.92 8.12 -16.89
CA VAL A 147 3.19 8.81 -16.70
C VAL A 147 4.12 8.24 -17.78
N LYS A 148 4.80 9.08 -18.57
CA LYS A 148 5.56 8.66 -19.78
C LYS A 148 6.70 7.66 -19.53
N ASP A 149 7.25 7.66 -18.31
CA ASP A 149 8.14 6.59 -17.86
C ASP A 149 7.37 5.69 -16.89
N PRO A 150 6.44 4.86 -17.39
CA PRO A 150 5.61 4.05 -16.53
C PRO A 150 6.51 3.10 -15.76
N LEU A 151 6.37 3.12 -14.43
CA LEU A 151 7.10 2.29 -13.47
C LEU A 151 7.23 0.83 -13.95
N PHE A 152 6.21 0.34 -14.65
CA PHE A 152 6.11 -1.06 -15.06
C PHE A 152 6.58 -1.34 -16.49
N SER A 153 6.84 -0.32 -17.32
CA SER A 153 7.43 -0.47 -18.65
C SER A 153 8.95 -0.32 -18.64
N GLY A 154 9.51 0.37 -17.62
CA GLY A 154 10.92 0.64 -17.47
C GLY A 154 11.62 -0.25 -16.43
N TYR A 155 12.91 -0.03 -16.23
CA TYR A 155 13.73 -0.76 -15.25
C TYR A 155 13.39 -0.41 -13.80
N MET A 156 12.70 0.74 -13.54
CA MET A 156 12.38 1.21 -12.19
C MET A 156 11.40 0.31 -11.43
N LYS A 157 10.63 -0.53 -12.12
CA LYS A 157 9.78 -1.53 -11.47
C LYS A 157 10.54 -2.49 -10.55
N TYR A 158 11.77 -2.88 -10.91
CA TYR A 158 12.57 -3.83 -10.13
C TYR A 158 13.03 -3.23 -8.79
N PRO A 159 13.74 -2.08 -8.75
CA PRO A 159 14.13 -1.49 -7.48
C PRO A 159 12.91 -1.04 -6.63
N TYR A 160 11.81 -0.63 -7.25
CA TYR A 160 10.56 -0.36 -6.54
C TYR A 160 10.04 -1.61 -5.82
N LEU A 161 9.91 -2.74 -6.56
CA LEU A 161 9.47 -4.01 -5.97
C LEU A 161 10.37 -4.48 -4.84
N ILE A 162 11.68 -4.37 -5.03
CA ILE A 162 12.65 -4.71 -3.99
C ILE A 162 12.38 -3.87 -2.73
N ALA A 163 12.20 -2.55 -2.88
CA ALA A 163 11.95 -1.65 -1.75
C ALA A 163 10.63 -1.94 -1.02
N VAL A 164 9.57 -2.34 -1.72
CA VAL A 164 8.24 -2.57 -1.10
C VAL A 164 8.00 -4.01 -0.64
N THR A 165 8.79 -5.00 -1.09
CA THR A 165 8.54 -6.41 -0.75
C THR A 165 9.61 -7.00 0.17
N ILE A 166 10.90 -6.79 -0.12
CA ILE A 166 12.00 -7.42 0.64
C ILE A 166 12.00 -7.07 2.12
N PRO A 167 11.66 -5.84 2.57
CA PRO A 167 11.65 -5.52 3.99
C PRO A 167 10.82 -6.50 4.85
N PHE A 168 9.68 -6.97 4.35
CA PHE A 168 8.83 -7.91 5.08
C PHE A 168 9.53 -9.25 5.36
N PHE A 169 10.36 -9.74 4.44
CA PHE A 169 11.09 -10.99 4.60
C PHE A 169 12.30 -10.87 5.54
N LEU A 170 12.80 -9.66 5.75
CA LEU A 170 13.88 -9.39 6.70
C LEU A 170 13.37 -9.21 8.13
N CYS A 171 12.05 -9.21 8.35
CA CYS A 171 11.46 -9.09 9.66
C CYS A 171 11.56 -10.43 10.43
N ASN A 172 11.90 -10.37 11.73
CA ASN A 172 11.95 -11.57 12.58
C ASN A 172 10.55 -12.01 13.06
N ASN A 173 9.57 -11.13 12.96
CA ASN A 173 8.19 -11.47 13.25
C ASN A 173 7.68 -12.51 12.25
N THR A 174 7.24 -13.67 12.74
CA THR A 174 6.80 -14.79 11.91
C THR A 174 5.56 -14.46 11.08
N GLY A 175 4.61 -13.71 11.63
CA GLY A 175 3.40 -13.28 10.90
C GLY A 175 3.74 -12.31 9.78
N VAL A 176 4.62 -11.34 10.02
CA VAL A 176 5.08 -10.40 9.00
C VAL A 176 5.86 -11.14 7.91
N ARG A 177 6.82 -11.98 8.29
CA ARG A 177 7.70 -12.69 7.35
C ARG A 177 6.98 -13.72 6.49
N TYR A 178 6.11 -14.54 7.08
CA TYR A 178 5.54 -15.73 6.43
C TYR A 178 4.07 -15.56 5.99
N ILE A 179 3.39 -14.49 6.41
CA ILE A 179 2.03 -14.18 5.98
C ILE A 179 2.02 -12.93 5.12
N ILE A 180 2.46 -11.78 5.66
CA ILE A 180 2.38 -10.50 4.94
C ILE A 180 3.36 -10.48 3.76
N GLY A 181 4.62 -10.86 3.97
CA GLY A 181 5.64 -10.84 2.93
C GLY A 181 5.25 -11.65 1.68
N PRO A 182 4.92 -12.95 1.80
CA PRO A 182 4.46 -13.75 0.67
C PRO A 182 3.17 -13.23 0.05
N ALA A 183 2.20 -12.73 0.86
CA ALA A 183 0.96 -12.17 0.34
C ALA A 183 1.21 -10.95 -0.56
N ILE A 184 2.06 -10.01 -0.13
CA ILE A 184 2.46 -8.85 -0.93
C ILE A 184 3.25 -9.30 -2.18
N LEU A 185 4.19 -10.22 -2.06
CA LEU A 185 4.96 -10.72 -3.20
C LEU A 185 4.05 -11.37 -4.25
N LEU A 186 3.09 -12.20 -3.83
CA LEU A 186 2.14 -12.87 -4.72
C LEU A 186 1.08 -11.92 -5.30
N SER A 187 0.78 -10.82 -4.62
CA SER A 187 -0.17 -9.82 -5.13
C SER A 187 0.29 -9.19 -6.44
N PHE A 188 1.61 -9.13 -6.67
CA PHE A 188 2.19 -8.51 -7.85
C PHE A 188 1.89 -9.31 -9.14
N PRO A 189 2.27 -10.59 -9.27
CA PRO A 189 1.90 -11.39 -10.44
C PRO A 189 0.38 -11.53 -10.59
N LEU A 190 -0.37 -11.58 -9.48
CA LEU A 190 -1.83 -11.60 -9.53
C LEU A 190 -2.38 -10.30 -10.14
N GLY A 191 -1.85 -9.14 -9.74
CA GLY A 191 -2.21 -7.86 -10.34
C GLY A 191 -1.91 -7.82 -11.84
N LEU A 192 -0.74 -8.29 -12.27
CA LEU A 192 -0.38 -8.38 -13.68
C LEU A 192 -1.28 -9.34 -14.47
N PHE A 193 -1.71 -10.42 -13.86
CA PHE A 193 -2.62 -11.37 -14.49
C PHE A 193 -4.05 -10.82 -14.64
N LEU A 194 -4.50 -10.03 -13.68
CA LEU A 194 -5.86 -9.46 -13.65
C LEU A 194 -6.00 -8.15 -14.42
N SER A 195 -4.91 -7.55 -14.88
CA SER A 195 -4.90 -6.23 -15.50
C SER A 195 -4.09 -6.16 -16.78
N GLU A 196 -4.42 -5.18 -17.62
CA GLU A 196 -3.49 -4.69 -18.62
C GLU A 196 -2.40 -3.84 -17.95
N ALA A 197 -1.23 -3.71 -18.58
CA ALA A 197 -0.09 -3.00 -18.00
C ALA A 197 -0.43 -1.56 -17.56
N ALA A 198 -1.32 -0.90 -18.29
CA ALA A 198 -1.73 0.48 -18.01
C ALA A 198 -2.63 0.63 -16.77
N THR A 199 -3.44 -0.39 -16.44
CA THR A 199 -4.34 -0.39 -15.27
C THR A 199 -3.74 -1.08 -14.05
N PHE A 200 -2.55 -1.67 -14.21
CA PHE A 200 -1.88 -2.42 -13.16
C PHE A 200 -1.75 -1.66 -11.82
N PRO A 201 -1.36 -0.37 -11.77
CA PRO A 201 -1.20 0.33 -10.50
C PRO A 201 -2.48 0.36 -9.66
N SER A 202 -3.61 0.64 -10.29
CA SER A 202 -4.92 0.68 -9.64
C SER A 202 -5.29 -0.70 -9.06
N ILE A 203 -5.17 -1.76 -9.86
CA ILE A 203 -5.52 -3.12 -9.44
C ILE A 203 -4.58 -3.64 -8.36
N TRP A 204 -3.28 -3.41 -8.50
CA TRP A 204 -2.31 -3.85 -7.50
C TRP A 204 -2.50 -3.12 -6.18
N CYS A 205 -2.74 -1.80 -6.19
CA CYS A 205 -3.04 -1.05 -4.98
C CYS A 205 -4.30 -1.56 -4.27
N PHE A 206 -5.34 -1.95 -5.02
CA PHE A 206 -6.53 -2.56 -4.45
C PHE A 206 -6.24 -3.91 -3.77
N ILE A 207 -5.48 -4.79 -4.42
CA ILE A 207 -5.09 -6.08 -3.83
C ILE A 207 -4.23 -5.85 -2.59
N ALA A 208 -3.24 -4.96 -2.66
CA ALA A 208 -2.39 -4.62 -1.52
C ALA A 208 -3.19 -3.99 -0.37
N ALA A 209 -4.22 -3.21 -0.69
CA ALA A 209 -5.16 -2.66 0.29
C ALA A 209 -5.88 -3.78 1.06
N LEU A 210 -6.45 -4.75 0.36
CA LEU A 210 -7.12 -5.90 0.98
C LEU A 210 -6.13 -6.70 1.86
N LEU A 211 -4.92 -6.93 1.36
CA LEU A 211 -3.87 -7.65 2.10
C LEU A 211 -3.40 -6.88 3.34
N SER A 212 -3.48 -5.56 3.35
CA SER A 212 -3.15 -4.77 4.54
C SER A 212 -4.03 -5.10 5.74
N GLY A 213 -5.23 -5.61 5.51
CA GLY A 213 -6.12 -6.14 6.55
C GLY A 213 -5.53 -7.31 7.32
N LEU A 214 -4.60 -8.07 6.73
CA LEU A 214 -3.88 -9.16 7.41
C LEU A 214 -3.06 -8.67 8.60
N VAL A 215 -2.67 -7.39 8.61
CA VAL A 215 -1.97 -6.75 9.73
C VAL A 215 -2.77 -6.91 11.04
N PHE A 216 -4.10 -6.81 10.97
CA PHE A 216 -4.97 -7.00 12.13
C PHE A 216 -4.76 -8.40 12.77
N PHE A 217 -4.75 -9.44 11.96
CA PHE A 217 -4.59 -10.81 12.44
C PHE A 217 -3.18 -11.07 12.98
N VAL A 218 -2.16 -10.54 12.32
CA VAL A 218 -0.76 -10.68 12.74
C VAL A 218 -0.53 -10.01 14.10
N LEU A 219 -0.97 -8.78 14.28
CA LEU A 219 -0.84 -8.06 15.56
C LEU A 219 -1.71 -8.69 16.66
N ARG A 220 -2.83 -9.31 16.29
CA ARG A 220 -3.67 -10.04 17.24
C ARG A 220 -2.98 -11.29 17.79
N SER A 221 -2.43 -12.13 16.93
CA SER A 221 -1.80 -13.39 17.35
C SER A 221 -0.60 -13.16 18.26
N GLU A 222 0.17 -12.09 18.06
CA GLU A 222 1.30 -11.74 18.92
C GLU A 222 0.88 -11.39 20.35
N SER A 223 -0.17 -10.59 20.49
CA SER A 223 -0.63 -10.18 21.83
C SER A 223 -1.15 -11.36 22.64
N GLU A 224 -1.79 -12.32 22.00
CA GLU A 224 -2.25 -13.57 22.64
C GLU A 224 -1.06 -14.46 23.05
N GLY A 225 -0.04 -14.60 22.19
CA GLY A 225 1.19 -15.34 22.49
C GLY A 225 2.03 -14.72 23.61
N GLN A 226 2.08 -13.39 23.71
CA GLN A 226 2.76 -12.71 24.82
C GLN A 226 1.98 -12.83 26.15
N GLY A 227 0.65 -12.84 26.10
CA GLY A 227 -0.20 -13.08 27.27
C GLY A 227 0.05 -14.45 27.90
N ILE A 228 0.15 -15.50 27.10
CA ILE A 228 0.43 -16.87 27.55
C ILE A 228 1.85 -16.98 28.15
N LYS A 229 2.86 -16.34 27.55
CA LYS A 229 4.22 -16.32 28.08
C LYS A 229 4.35 -15.58 29.41
N LYS A 230 3.55 -14.53 29.63
CA LYS A 230 3.51 -13.81 30.93
C LYS A 230 2.84 -14.62 32.02
N LEU A 231 1.82 -15.40 31.70
CA LEU A 231 1.17 -16.31 32.66
C LEU A 231 2.09 -17.47 33.05
N GLY A 232 2.80 -18.06 32.10
CA GLY A 232 3.73 -19.19 32.38
C GLY A 232 5.01 -18.81 33.16
N ARG A 233 5.32 -17.52 33.34
CA ARG A 233 6.44 -17.07 34.20
C ARG A 233 6.01 -16.71 35.62
N ARG A 234 4.75 -16.87 35.96
CA ARG A 234 4.24 -16.62 37.32
C ARG A 234 4.08 -17.91 38.15
N TRP A 235 4.49 -19.03 37.61
CA TRP A 235 4.59 -20.35 38.26
C TRP A 235 6.05 -20.84 38.17
#